data_52cdfa96b61c4cc95fb6432cf75a04bf
#
_entry.id   52cdfa96b61c4cc95fb6432cf75a04bf
#
_cell.length_a   1.000
_cell.length_b   1.000
_cell.length_c   1.000
_cell.angle_alpha   90.00
_cell.angle_beta   90.00
_cell.angle_gamma   90.00
#
_symmetry.space_group_name_H-M   'P 1'
#
loop_
_entity.id
_entity.type
_entity.pdbx_description
1 polymer ?
#
loop_
_entity_poly.entity_id
_entity_poly.type
_entity_poly.pdbx_seq_one_letter_code
_entity_poly.pdbx_strand_id
1 'polypeptide(L)'
;MSVLVCVTGQKSCERLIVTGARIAEHESLPLNVLHVVRAGGSVLGFENEPEALEYLLRISIEHGADMTVRKAKDVVDAIEAEARRLNARVLVAGRAANYSGWDLLDELKGRLPDVDFEIVGA
;
A
#
# COMPACT_ATOMS: atom_id res chain seq x y z
N MET A 1 -5.20 -15.84 2.40
CA MET A 1 -5.29 -14.80 1.38
C MET A 1 -5.73 -13.49 1.98
N SER A 2 -5.32 -12.39 1.39
CA SER A 2 -5.63 -11.07 1.92
C SER A 2 -5.66 -10.02 0.80
N VAL A 3 -6.11 -8.81 1.16
CA VAL A 3 -6.00 -7.63 0.32
C VAL A 3 -4.93 -6.74 0.94
N LEU A 4 -3.95 -6.33 0.15
CA LEU A 4 -2.88 -5.44 0.58
C LEU A 4 -3.01 -4.10 -0.11
N VAL A 5 -3.14 -3.03 0.66
CA VAL A 5 -3.20 -1.66 0.16
C VAL A 5 -1.85 -1.01 0.41
N CYS A 6 -1.17 -0.58 -0.66
CA CYS A 6 0.11 0.10 -0.56
C CYS A 6 -0.12 1.60 -0.66
N VAL A 7 0.12 2.32 0.42
CA VAL A 7 -0.09 3.76 0.48
C VAL A 7 1.24 4.48 0.24
N THR A 8 1.26 5.36 -0.75
CA THR A 8 2.45 6.09 -1.15
C THR A 8 2.35 7.60 -0.96
N GLY A 9 1.17 8.12 -0.66
CA GLY A 9 0.98 9.53 -0.44
C GLY A 9 -0.30 9.84 0.31
N GLN A 10 -0.29 10.93 1.06
CA GLN A 10 -1.41 11.31 1.93
C GLN A 10 -2.71 11.56 1.17
N LYS A 11 -2.63 12.25 0.03
CA LYS A 11 -3.82 12.68 -0.70
C LYS A 11 -4.67 11.54 -1.23
N SER A 12 -4.05 10.40 -1.51
CA SER A 12 -4.73 9.27 -2.10
C SER A 12 -5.01 8.14 -1.12
N CYS A 13 -4.52 8.24 0.13
CA CYS A 13 -4.59 7.11 1.05
C CYS A 13 -6.01 6.66 1.36
N GLU A 14 -6.91 7.61 1.60
CA GLU A 14 -8.30 7.26 1.90
C GLU A 14 -8.97 6.54 0.73
N ARG A 15 -8.79 7.04 -0.49
CA ARG A 15 -9.35 6.42 -1.69
C ARG A 15 -8.82 5.00 -1.88
N LEU A 16 -7.52 4.80 -1.67
CA LEU A 16 -6.90 3.49 -1.79
C LEU A 16 -7.45 2.52 -0.75
N ILE A 17 -7.57 2.97 0.49
CA ILE A 17 -8.09 2.14 1.58
C ILE A 17 -9.56 1.79 1.35
N VAL A 18 -10.37 2.76 0.91
CA VAL A 18 -11.78 2.52 0.59
C VAL A 18 -11.91 1.49 -0.53
N THR A 19 -11.09 1.60 -1.58
CA THR A 19 -11.09 0.64 -2.68
C THR A 19 -10.72 -0.75 -2.17
N GLY A 20 -9.66 -0.85 -1.37
CA GLY A 20 -9.25 -2.11 -0.78
C GLY A 20 -10.32 -2.71 0.13
N ALA A 21 -10.99 -1.87 0.92
CA ALA A 21 -12.04 -2.32 1.82
C ALA A 21 -13.23 -2.92 1.06
N ARG A 22 -13.60 -2.31 -0.07
CA ARG A 22 -14.68 -2.86 -0.91
C ARG A 22 -14.31 -4.22 -1.47
N ILE A 23 -13.08 -4.37 -1.95
CA ILE A 23 -12.60 -5.64 -2.48
C ILE A 23 -12.56 -6.69 -1.37
N ALA A 24 -12.01 -6.33 -0.22
CA ALA A 24 -11.90 -7.24 0.92
C ALA A 24 -13.28 -7.73 1.37
N GLU A 25 -14.25 -6.83 1.45
CA GLU A 25 -15.62 -7.19 1.81
C GLU A 25 -16.24 -8.11 0.77
N HIS A 26 -16.10 -7.78 -0.50
CA HIS A 26 -16.67 -8.58 -1.58
C HIS A 26 -16.08 -9.99 -1.63
N GLU A 27 -14.78 -10.10 -1.41
CA GLU A 27 -14.06 -11.38 -1.46
C GLU A 27 -13.99 -12.08 -0.11
N SER A 28 -14.51 -11.48 0.95
CA SER A 28 -14.43 -11.99 2.33
C SER A 28 -12.98 -12.24 2.76
N LEU A 29 -12.12 -11.28 2.50
CA LEU A 29 -10.70 -11.36 2.82
C LEU A 29 -10.32 -10.29 3.85
N PRO A 30 -9.29 -10.56 4.68
CA PRO A 30 -8.76 -9.51 5.57
C PRO A 30 -8.12 -8.40 4.78
N LEU A 31 -8.17 -7.19 5.33
CA LEU A 31 -7.63 -5.98 4.73
C LEU A 31 -6.39 -5.54 5.48
N ASN A 32 -5.31 -5.31 4.76
CA ASN A 32 -4.04 -4.83 5.31
C ASN A 32 -3.59 -3.59 4.58
N VAL A 33 -3.05 -2.62 5.31
CA VAL A 33 -2.50 -1.38 4.76
C VAL A 33 -1.00 -1.36 5.05
N LEU A 34 -0.21 -1.13 4.02
CA LEU A 34 1.25 -1.05 4.13
C LEU A 34 1.72 0.33 3.73
N HIS A 35 2.54 0.92 4.58
CA HIS A 35 3.25 2.15 4.28
C HIS A 35 4.75 1.88 4.40
N VAL A 36 5.50 2.09 3.32
CA VAL A 36 6.94 1.86 3.30
C VAL A 36 7.66 3.20 3.42
N VAL A 37 8.54 3.29 4.42
CA VAL A 37 9.40 4.45 4.64
C VAL A 37 10.80 4.11 4.14
N ARG A 38 11.35 4.94 3.26
CA ARG A 38 12.72 4.74 2.80
C ARG A 38 13.70 5.00 3.92
N ALA A 39 14.67 4.11 4.06
CA ALA A 39 15.73 4.29 5.03
C ALA A 39 16.52 5.56 4.68
N GLY A 40 16.64 6.47 5.65
CA GLY A 40 17.35 7.73 5.47
C GLY A 40 16.56 8.83 4.78
N GLY A 41 15.30 8.58 4.43
CA GLY A 41 14.44 9.56 3.77
C GLY A 41 13.24 9.95 4.61
N SER A 42 12.54 10.98 4.16
CA SER A 42 11.26 11.37 4.75
C SER A 42 10.18 10.40 4.28
N VAL A 43 9.06 10.39 5.00
CA VAL A 43 7.87 9.65 4.59
C VAL A 43 7.37 10.23 3.28
N LEU A 44 6.95 9.36 2.38
CA LEU A 44 6.57 9.72 1.01
C LEU A 44 5.52 10.83 0.96
N GLY A 45 5.95 12.03 0.59
CA GLY A 45 5.06 13.16 0.36
C GLY A 45 4.38 13.76 1.59
N PHE A 46 4.75 13.34 2.79
CA PHE A 46 4.18 13.89 4.02
C PHE A 46 5.07 14.99 4.59
N GLU A 47 4.51 16.17 4.81
CA GLU A 47 5.22 17.29 5.42
C GLU A 47 5.39 17.07 6.93
N ASN A 48 4.37 16.52 7.58
CA ASN A 48 4.40 16.23 9.00
C ASN A 48 4.18 14.74 9.20
N GLU A 49 5.27 14.02 9.38
CA GLU A 49 5.29 12.58 9.45
C GLU A 49 4.42 11.99 10.58
N PRO A 50 4.51 12.48 11.82
CA PRO A 50 3.69 11.92 12.91
C PRO A 50 2.20 12.09 12.68
N GLU A 51 1.76 13.26 12.22
CA GLU A 51 0.34 13.51 11.96
C GLU A 51 -0.16 12.69 10.78
N ALA A 52 0.67 12.54 9.75
CA ALA A 52 0.32 11.77 8.57
C ALA A 52 0.14 10.29 8.92
N LEU A 53 1.03 9.74 9.73
CA LEU A 53 0.93 8.34 10.16
C LEU A 53 -0.29 8.12 11.06
N GLU A 54 -0.59 9.08 11.94
CA GLU A 54 -1.76 9.00 12.80
C GLU A 54 -3.04 9.03 11.98
N TYR A 55 -3.11 9.90 10.97
CA TYR A 55 -4.25 9.98 10.06
C TYR A 55 -4.44 8.66 9.32
N LEU A 56 -3.35 8.12 8.78
CA LEU A 56 -3.38 6.86 8.04
C LEU A 56 -3.84 5.70 8.93
N LEU A 57 -3.36 5.65 10.17
CA LEU A 57 -3.78 4.63 11.13
C LEU A 57 -5.27 4.74 11.42
N ARG A 58 -5.77 5.96 11.64
CA ARG A 58 -7.19 6.18 11.92
C ARG A 58 -8.07 5.71 10.76
N ILE A 59 -7.72 6.07 9.53
CA ILE A 59 -8.49 5.65 8.36
C ILE A 59 -8.44 4.12 8.23
N SER A 60 -7.29 3.51 8.48
CA SER A 60 -7.15 2.05 8.43
C SER A 60 -8.08 1.37 9.43
N ILE A 61 -8.10 1.87 10.67
CA ILE A 61 -8.95 1.31 11.72
C ILE A 61 -10.43 1.48 11.36
N GLU A 62 -10.82 2.63 10.83
CA GLU A 62 -12.21 2.88 10.43
C GLU A 62 -12.71 1.90 9.39
N HIS A 63 -11.82 1.37 8.56
CA HIS A 63 -12.17 0.41 7.52
C HIS A 63 -11.82 -1.03 7.89
N GLY A 64 -11.48 -1.28 9.16
CA GLY A 64 -11.21 -2.63 9.65
C GLY A 64 -9.90 -3.22 9.15
N ALA A 65 -8.94 -2.38 8.81
CA ALA A 65 -7.66 -2.82 8.29
C ALA A 65 -6.58 -2.87 9.37
N ASP A 66 -5.63 -3.80 9.21
CA ASP A 66 -4.40 -3.78 9.98
C ASP A 66 -3.38 -2.95 9.21
N MET A 67 -2.72 -2.04 9.91
CA MET A 67 -1.72 -1.18 9.30
C MET A 67 -0.32 -1.60 9.70
N THR A 68 0.58 -1.65 8.71
CA THR A 68 2.00 -1.93 8.93
C THR A 68 2.83 -0.83 8.31
N VAL A 69 3.85 -0.39 9.05
CA VAL A 69 4.85 0.55 8.55
C VAL A 69 6.19 -0.18 8.50
N ARG A 70 6.85 -0.15 7.35
CA ARG A 70 8.15 -0.78 7.16
C ARG A 70 9.19 0.23 6.71
N LYS A 71 10.37 0.18 7.32
CA LYS A 71 11.53 0.89 6.82
C LYS A 71 12.30 -0.03 5.88
N ALA A 72 12.67 0.47 4.72
CA ALA A 72 13.38 -0.34 3.75
C ALA A 72 14.23 0.52 2.83
N LYS A 73 15.35 -0.04 2.37
CA LYS A 73 16.17 0.61 1.35
C LYS A 73 15.52 0.48 -0.02
N ASP A 74 14.89 -0.64 -0.28
CA ASP A 74 14.22 -0.93 -1.54
C ASP A 74 12.73 -1.12 -1.28
N VAL A 75 11.92 -0.21 -1.85
CA VAL A 75 10.46 -0.21 -1.67
C VAL A 75 9.82 -1.44 -2.30
N VAL A 76 10.30 -1.85 -3.48
CA VAL A 76 9.75 -3.02 -4.18
C VAL A 76 9.98 -4.29 -3.37
N ASP A 77 11.20 -4.46 -2.84
CA ASP A 77 11.52 -5.62 -2.01
C ASP A 77 10.61 -5.68 -0.77
N ALA A 78 10.37 -4.53 -0.14
CA ALA A 78 9.53 -4.46 1.04
C ALA A 78 8.07 -4.81 0.73
N ILE A 79 7.55 -4.32 -0.37
CA ILE A 79 6.17 -4.60 -0.78
C ILE A 79 6.03 -6.07 -1.15
N GLU A 80 6.98 -6.61 -1.91
CA GLU A 80 6.98 -8.03 -2.28
C GLU A 80 7.00 -8.91 -1.04
N ALA A 81 7.89 -8.62 -0.09
CA ALA A 81 8.00 -9.41 1.14
C ALA A 81 6.67 -9.39 1.93
N GLU A 82 6.04 -8.22 2.06
CA GLU A 82 4.77 -8.12 2.76
C GLU A 82 3.65 -8.87 2.02
N ALA A 83 3.59 -8.72 0.70
CA ALA A 83 2.59 -9.41 -0.09
C ALA A 83 2.68 -10.93 0.06
N ARG A 84 3.90 -11.46 0.08
CA ARG A 84 4.13 -12.90 0.28
C ARG A 84 3.80 -13.32 1.71
N ARG A 85 4.21 -12.53 2.70
CA ARG A 85 3.94 -12.83 4.11
C ARG A 85 2.44 -12.88 4.38
N LEU A 86 1.68 -11.98 3.79
CA LEU A 86 0.24 -11.88 3.98
C LEU A 86 -0.55 -12.75 2.99
N ASN A 87 0.14 -13.43 2.09
CA ASN A 87 -0.50 -14.20 1.02
C ASN A 87 -1.52 -13.34 0.28
N ALA A 88 -1.09 -12.18 -0.17
CA ALA A 88 -1.97 -11.21 -0.82
C ALA A 88 -2.52 -11.77 -2.13
N ARG A 89 -3.83 -11.69 -2.28
CA ARG A 89 -4.50 -12.04 -3.53
C ARG A 89 -4.66 -10.81 -4.41
N VAL A 90 -4.92 -9.65 -3.78
CA VAL A 90 -5.10 -8.39 -4.46
C VAL A 90 -4.19 -7.35 -3.83
N LEU A 91 -3.51 -6.58 -4.65
CA LEU A 91 -2.69 -5.46 -4.22
C LEU A 91 -3.27 -4.18 -4.80
N VAL A 92 -3.66 -3.25 -3.93
CA VAL A 92 -4.23 -1.97 -4.32
C VAL A 92 -3.14 -0.91 -4.22
N ALA A 93 -2.93 -0.15 -5.29
CA ALA A 93 -1.94 0.91 -5.33
C ALA A 93 -2.40 2.06 -6.20
N GLY A 94 -1.85 3.24 -5.99
CA GLY A 94 -2.14 4.41 -6.80
C GLY A 94 -1.15 4.59 -7.93
N ARG A 95 -1.58 5.26 -8.99
CA ARG A 95 -0.69 5.59 -10.12
C ARG A 95 0.46 6.49 -9.72
N ALA A 96 0.29 7.26 -8.66
CA ALA A 96 1.34 8.13 -8.16
C ALA A 96 2.54 7.39 -7.54
N ALA A 97 2.50 6.06 -7.49
CA ALA A 97 3.61 5.25 -6.99
C ALA A 97 4.81 5.22 -7.94
N ASN A 98 4.74 5.85 -9.10
CA ASN A 98 5.84 5.91 -10.05
C ASN A 98 6.87 6.96 -9.65
N TYR A 99 8.16 6.64 -9.82
CA TYR A 99 9.26 7.54 -9.49
C TYR A 99 10.15 7.76 -10.70
N SER A 100 10.41 9.02 -11.03
CA SER A 100 11.49 9.43 -11.95
C SER A 100 11.62 8.54 -13.20
N GLY A 101 10.51 8.21 -13.85
CA GLY A 101 10.52 7.38 -15.05
C GLY A 101 10.63 5.88 -14.79
N TRP A 102 10.73 5.45 -13.54
CA TRP A 102 10.74 4.05 -13.17
C TRP A 102 9.35 3.63 -12.67
N ASP A 103 8.83 2.57 -13.26
CA ASP A 103 7.49 2.10 -12.91
C ASP A 103 7.57 1.02 -11.84
N LEU A 104 7.34 1.44 -10.59
CA LEU A 104 7.27 0.56 -9.44
C LEU A 104 6.24 -0.55 -9.64
N LEU A 105 5.10 -0.20 -10.24
CA LEU A 105 4.00 -1.15 -10.42
C LEU A 105 4.34 -2.24 -11.42
N ASP A 106 5.02 -1.89 -12.52
CA ASP A 106 5.44 -2.88 -13.51
C ASP A 106 6.41 -3.87 -12.91
N GLU A 107 7.36 -3.40 -12.10
CA GLU A 107 8.30 -4.29 -11.45
C GLU A 107 7.61 -5.21 -10.46
N LEU A 108 6.67 -4.68 -9.68
CA LEU A 108 5.89 -5.50 -8.74
C LEU A 108 5.06 -6.55 -9.45
N LYS A 109 4.44 -6.21 -10.57
CA LYS A 109 3.66 -7.17 -11.36
C LYS A 109 4.53 -8.33 -11.85
N GLY A 110 5.76 -8.02 -12.25
CA GLY A 110 6.71 -9.05 -12.66
C GLY A 110 7.13 -9.97 -11.53
N ARG A 111 7.24 -9.44 -10.32
CA ARG A 111 7.64 -10.21 -9.13
C ARG A 111 6.48 -10.98 -8.49
N LEU A 112 5.25 -10.53 -8.71
CA LEU A 112 4.05 -11.09 -8.08
C LEU A 112 3.03 -11.48 -9.16
N PRO A 113 3.35 -12.47 -10.00
CA PRO A 113 2.49 -12.82 -11.15
C PRO A 113 1.14 -13.39 -10.76
N ASP A 114 1.01 -13.93 -9.55
CA ASP A 114 -0.25 -14.52 -9.07
C ASP A 114 -1.12 -13.55 -8.31
N VAL A 115 -0.69 -12.28 -8.18
CA VAL A 115 -1.42 -11.25 -7.46
C VAL A 115 -2.17 -10.38 -8.45
N ASP A 116 -3.45 -10.13 -8.18
CA ASP A 116 -4.24 -9.17 -8.96
C ASP A 116 -3.94 -7.76 -8.49
N PHE A 117 -3.66 -6.86 -9.43
CA PHE A 117 -3.35 -5.48 -9.12
C PHE A 117 -4.54 -4.59 -9.45
N GLU A 118 -5.00 -3.84 -8.44
CA GLU A 118 -6.01 -2.82 -8.61
C GLU A 118 -5.32 -1.46 -8.54
N ILE A 119 -5.23 -0.78 -9.67
CA ILE A 119 -4.54 0.51 -9.76
C ILE A 119 -5.58 1.63 -9.75
N VAL A 120 -5.52 2.46 -8.74
CA VAL A 120 -6.46 3.58 -8.58
C VAL A 120 -5.87 4.82 -9.24
N GLY A 121 -6.61 5.39 -10.16
CA GLY A 121 -6.20 6.61 -10.85
C GLY A 121 -6.21 7.82 -9.93
N ALA A 122 -5.37 8.80 -10.28
CA ALA A 122 -5.30 10.05 -9.53
C ALA A 122 -6.58 10.88 -9.73
#